data_ea04aa14bef77d293e4b9aaae6372eaf
#
_entry.id   ea04aa14bef77d293e4b9aaae6372eaf
#
_cell.length_a   1.000
_cell.length_b   1.000
_cell.length_c   1.000
_cell.angle_alpha   90.00
_cell.angle_beta   90.00
_cell.angle_gamma   90.00
#
_symmetry.space_group_name_H-M   'P 1'
#
loop_
_entity.id
_entity.type
_entity.pdbx_description
1 polymer ?
#
loop_
_entity_poly.entity_id
_entity_poly.type
_entity_poly.pdbx_seq_one_letter_code
_entity_poly.pdbx_strand_id
1 'polypeptide(L)'
;MDTANTVNSNYANSYDIAVKQSMIKLTAQAKDAWVNFGASAVDFFKSYTFKEIVFTLKAISFVLSFLALIAIIFLFFKMRALGGPVKQIVEVKEKKKKIKKVLKKWAKIERKFRSGVESNYKLAILDADNLYEEVLLGIGHDKEKELKSLDDIRNAKKLKRYIIDDSGFILTKEATEISLNAYKGGLEELGAL
;
A
#
# COMPACT_ATOMS: atom_id res chain seq x y z
N MET A 1 -45.17 17.70 -85.73
CA MET A 1 -43.95 18.08 -84.91
C MET A 1 -43.86 17.23 -83.64
N ASP A 2 -44.10 15.89 -83.70
CA ASP A 2 -44.22 15.03 -82.49
C ASP A 2 -43.35 13.73 -82.47
N THR A 3 -42.46 13.56 -83.46
CA THR A 3 -41.67 12.31 -83.53
C THR A 3 -40.35 12.30 -82.67
N ALA A 4 -39.89 13.48 -82.26
CA ALA A 4 -38.63 13.58 -81.47
C ALA A 4 -38.78 13.24 -79.96
N ASN A 5 -39.98 13.42 -79.39
CA ASN A 5 -40.24 13.21 -78.00
C ASN A 5 -40.44 11.71 -77.60
N THR A 6 -40.97 10.92 -78.54
CA THR A 6 -41.17 9.48 -78.31
C THR A 6 -39.95 8.65 -78.40
N VAL A 7 -38.91 9.05 -79.13
CA VAL A 7 -37.63 8.34 -79.23
C VAL A 7 -36.83 8.51 -77.96
N ASN A 8 -36.83 9.68 -77.34
CA ASN A 8 -36.06 9.98 -76.18
C ASN A 8 -36.58 9.25 -74.88
N SER A 9 -37.89 9.05 -74.80
CA SER A 9 -38.52 8.31 -73.68
C SER A 9 -38.22 6.81 -73.71
N ASN A 10 -38.08 6.22 -74.90
CA ASN A 10 -37.76 4.80 -75.01
C ASN A 10 -36.26 4.47 -74.64
N TYR A 11 -35.36 5.39 -74.96
CA TYR A 11 -33.94 5.20 -74.55
C TYR A 11 -33.81 5.35 -73.05
N ALA A 12 -34.38 6.32 -72.39
CA ALA A 12 -34.31 6.48 -70.92
C ALA A 12 -34.90 5.27 -70.20
N ASN A 13 -35.99 4.70 -70.66
CA ASN A 13 -36.61 3.53 -70.08
C ASN A 13 -35.75 2.25 -70.24
N SER A 14 -35.12 2.10 -71.40
CA SER A 14 -34.20 0.97 -71.65
C SER A 14 -32.96 1.01 -70.80
N TYR A 15 -32.34 2.18 -70.53
CA TYR A 15 -31.21 2.34 -69.61
C TYR A 15 -31.57 2.04 -68.14
N ASP A 16 -32.73 2.49 -67.69
CA ASP A 16 -33.23 2.25 -66.35
C ASP A 16 -33.46 0.76 -66.09
N ILE A 17 -34.02 0.05 -67.07
CA ILE A 17 -34.17 -1.42 -66.98
C ILE A 17 -32.83 -2.15 -66.97
N ALA A 18 -31.83 -1.74 -67.77
CA ALA A 18 -30.50 -2.35 -67.78
C ALA A 18 -29.73 -2.15 -66.47
N VAL A 19 -29.85 -0.95 -65.91
CA VAL A 19 -29.22 -0.63 -64.58
C VAL A 19 -29.88 -1.43 -63.46
N LYS A 20 -31.24 -1.50 -63.46
CA LYS A 20 -31.94 -2.34 -62.49
C LYS A 20 -31.55 -3.84 -62.57
N GLN A 21 -31.47 -4.36 -63.80
CA GLN A 21 -31.03 -5.75 -63.98
C GLN A 21 -29.58 -6.02 -63.55
N SER A 22 -28.67 -5.06 -63.81
CA SER A 22 -27.28 -5.16 -63.34
C SER A 22 -27.15 -5.09 -61.81
N MET A 23 -27.94 -4.23 -61.18
CA MET A 23 -28.00 -4.16 -59.72
C MET A 23 -28.54 -5.45 -59.06
N ILE A 24 -29.59 -6.02 -59.67
CA ILE A 24 -30.18 -7.30 -59.20
C ILE A 24 -29.15 -8.42 -59.34
N LYS A 25 -28.39 -8.48 -60.43
CA LYS A 25 -27.31 -9.46 -60.60
C LYS A 25 -26.18 -9.30 -59.58
N LEU A 26 -25.76 -8.04 -59.37
CA LEU A 26 -24.70 -7.75 -58.36
C LEU A 26 -25.14 -8.11 -56.92
N THR A 27 -26.38 -7.81 -56.55
CA THR A 27 -26.92 -8.16 -55.25
C THR A 27 -27.05 -9.68 -55.06
N ALA A 28 -27.45 -10.40 -56.11
CA ALA A 28 -27.51 -11.85 -56.11
C ALA A 28 -26.11 -12.48 -55.94
N GLN A 29 -25.14 -11.99 -56.73
CA GLN A 29 -23.73 -12.46 -56.63
C GLN A 29 -23.13 -12.17 -55.24
N ALA A 30 -23.40 -10.98 -54.68
CA ALA A 30 -22.93 -10.65 -53.32
C ALA A 30 -23.55 -11.58 -52.28
N LYS A 31 -24.84 -11.86 -52.39
CA LYS A 31 -25.54 -12.79 -51.49
C LYS A 31 -24.93 -14.21 -51.57
N ASP A 32 -24.70 -14.71 -52.78
CA ASP A 32 -24.12 -16.04 -52.99
C ASP A 32 -22.69 -16.10 -52.46
N ALA A 33 -21.89 -15.01 -52.61
CA ALA A 33 -20.56 -14.92 -52.06
C ALA A 33 -20.58 -14.97 -50.52
N TRP A 34 -21.49 -14.28 -49.87
CA TRP A 34 -21.66 -14.30 -48.41
C TRP A 34 -22.12 -15.67 -47.91
N VAL A 35 -23.04 -16.33 -48.60
CA VAL A 35 -23.51 -17.69 -48.25
C VAL A 35 -22.37 -18.70 -48.35
N ASN A 36 -21.59 -18.63 -49.46
CA ASN A 36 -20.47 -19.51 -49.70
C ASN A 36 -19.31 -19.25 -48.66
N PHE A 37 -19.05 -18.00 -48.34
CA PHE A 37 -18.10 -17.64 -47.28
C PHE A 37 -18.53 -18.19 -45.92
N GLY A 38 -19.79 -18.02 -45.57
CA GLY A 38 -20.37 -18.56 -44.34
C GLY A 38 -20.27 -20.08 -44.26
N ALA A 39 -20.59 -20.79 -45.35
CA ALA A 39 -20.47 -22.23 -45.44
C ALA A 39 -19.02 -22.69 -45.30
N SER A 40 -18.09 -22.04 -46.03
CA SER A 40 -16.65 -22.36 -45.92
C SER A 40 -16.09 -22.09 -44.54
N ALA A 41 -16.51 -21.04 -43.86
CA ALA A 41 -16.12 -20.78 -42.49
C ALA A 41 -16.60 -21.86 -41.50
N VAL A 42 -17.88 -22.27 -41.64
CA VAL A 42 -18.45 -23.33 -40.83
C VAL A 42 -17.70 -24.66 -41.04
N ASP A 43 -17.36 -24.99 -42.29
CA ASP A 43 -16.61 -26.19 -42.62
C ASP A 43 -15.19 -26.16 -42.09
N PHE A 44 -14.55 -24.97 -42.12
CA PHE A 44 -13.23 -24.76 -41.50
C PHE A 44 -13.30 -25.02 -39.99
N PHE A 45 -14.28 -24.46 -39.28
CA PHE A 45 -14.42 -24.67 -37.84
C PHE A 45 -14.80 -26.11 -37.46
N LYS A 46 -15.44 -26.85 -38.37
CA LYS A 46 -15.75 -28.28 -38.20
C LYS A 46 -14.60 -29.19 -38.61
N SER A 47 -13.60 -28.67 -39.32
CA SER A 47 -12.49 -29.49 -39.83
C SER A 47 -11.70 -30.16 -38.72
N TYR A 48 -11.18 -31.31 -38.98
CA TYR A 48 -10.30 -32.07 -38.06
C TYR A 48 -9.07 -31.24 -37.67
N THR A 49 -8.50 -30.51 -38.64
CA THR A 49 -7.32 -29.62 -38.47
C THR A 49 -7.60 -28.51 -37.44
N PHE A 50 -8.78 -27.87 -37.51
CA PHE A 50 -9.15 -26.84 -36.54
C PHE A 50 -9.27 -27.39 -35.14
N LYS A 51 -9.86 -28.56 -34.98
CA LYS A 51 -10.01 -29.24 -33.68
C LYS A 51 -8.65 -29.59 -33.08
N GLU A 52 -7.71 -30.08 -33.89
CA GLU A 52 -6.33 -30.35 -33.45
C GLU A 52 -5.58 -29.06 -33.00
N ILE A 53 -5.70 -27.99 -33.78
CA ILE A 53 -5.11 -26.68 -33.41
C ILE A 53 -5.68 -26.20 -32.07
N VAL A 54 -6.99 -26.25 -31.89
CA VAL A 54 -7.64 -25.83 -30.64
C VAL A 54 -7.22 -26.72 -29.47
N PHE A 55 -7.12 -28.04 -29.68
CA PHE A 55 -6.65 -28.96 -28.65
C PHE A 55 -5.21 -28.68 -28.26
N THR A 56 -4.33 -28.45 -29.22
CA THR A 56 -2.92 -28.12 -28.98
C THR A 56 -2.76 -26.80 -28.25
N LEU A 57 -3.53 -25.74 -28.62
CA LEU A 57 -3.55 -24.47 -27.92
C LEU A 57 -4.05 -24.61 -26.47
N LYS A 58 -5.08 -25.39 -26.24
CA LYS A 58 -5.55 -25.70 -24.88
C LYS A 58 -4.49 -26.42 -24.04
N ALA A 59 -3.80 -27.40 -24.62
CA ALA A 59 -2.73 -28.11 -23.95
C ALA A 59 -1.56 -27.20 -23.58
N ILE A 60 -1.12 -26.36 -24.50
CA ILE A 60 -0.06 -25.34 -24.24
C ILE A 60 -0.49 -24.36 -23.15
N SER A 61 -1.73 -23.84 -23.24
CA SER A 61 -2.28 -22.92 -22.23
C SER A 61 -2.33 -23.54 -20.84
N PHE A 62 -2.71 -24.82 -20.77
CA PHE A 62 -2.74 -25.57 -19.50
C PHE A 62 -1.34 -25.72 -18.91
N VAL A 63 -0.35 -26.09 -19.72
CA VAL A 63 1.06 -26.23 -19.28
C VAL A 63 1.61 -24.89 -18.78
N LEU A 64 1.38 -23.79 -19.52
CA LEU A 64 1.81 -22.46 -19.12
C LEU A 64 1.15 -22.02 -17.81
N SER A 65 -0.13 -22.26 -17.65
CA SER A 65 -0.87 -21.95 -16.41
C SER A 65 -0.32 -22.74 -15.23
N PHE A 66 0.00 -24.00 -15.41
CA PHE A 66 0.58 -24.86 -14.37
C PHE A 66 1.99 -24.41 -13.98
N LEU A 67 2.83 -24.05 -14.94
CA LEU A 67 4.17 -23.48 -14.67
C LEU A 67 4.08 -22.15 -13.92
N ALA A 68 3.14 -21.27 -14.30
CA ALA A 68 2.90 -20.02 -13.59
C ALA A 68 2.50 -20.26 -12.13
N LEU A 69 1.63 -21.24 -11.88
CA LEU A 69 1.21 -21.61 -10.54
C LEU A 69 2.38 -22.13 -9.69
N ILE A 70 3.23 -22.99 -10.25
CA ILE A 70 4.46 -23.44 -9.58
C ILE A 70 5.38 -22.26 -9.26
N ALA A 71 5.57 -21.32 -10.20
CA ALA A 71 6.40 -20.15 -9.98
C ALA A 71 5.85 -19.26 -8.84
N ILE A 72 4.54 -19.06 -8.76
CA ILE A 72 3.89 -18.31 -7.68
C ILE A 72 4.11 -19.01 -6.34
N ILE A 73 3.92 -20.33 -6.27
CA ILE A 73 4.16 -21.11 -5.04
C ILE A 73 5.62 -20.99 -4.63
N PHE A 74 6.56 -21.13 -5.57
CA PHE A 74 7.99 -21.01 -5.31
C PHE A 74 8.36 -19.61 -4.78
N LEU A 75 7.84 -18.54 -5.39
CA LEU A 75 8.03 -17.17 -4.92
C LEU A 75 7.46 -16.98 -3.52
N PHE A 76 6.30 -17.56 -3.23
CA PHE A 76 5.68 -17.48 -1.91
C PHE A 76 6.55 -18.16 -0.84
N PHE A 77 7.10 -19.33 -1.13
CA PHE A 77 8.03 -20.01 -0.23
C PHE A 77 9.34 -19.24 -0.04
N LYS A 78 9.90 -18.71 -1.13
CA LYS A 78 11.11 -17.87 -1.07
C LYS A 78 10.90 -16.60 -0.25
N MET A 79 9.78 -15.92 -0.40
CA MET A 79 9.43 -14.74 0.40
C MET A 79 9.27 -15.09 1.88
N ARG A 80 8.69 -16.27 2.18
CA ARG A 80 8.52 -16.73 3.56
C ARG A 80 9.86 -17.12 4.21
N ALA A 81 10.75 -17.75 3.46
CA ALA A 81 12.08 -18.17 3.93
C ALA A 81 13.03 -16.99 4.18
N LEU A 82 12.90 -15.91 3.39
CA LEU A 82 13.70 -14.67 3.55
C LEU A 82 13.18 -13.74 4.66
N GLY A 83 12.22 -14.18 5.49
CA GLY A 83 11.70 -13.36 6.59
C GLY A 83 10.96 -12.10 6.16
N GLY A 84 10.36 -12.14 5.01
CA GLY A 84 9.61 -11.19 4.22
C GLY A 84 9.58 -9.70 4.63
N PRO A 85 9.57 -8.78 3.68
CA PRO A 85 9.53 -7.33 3.92
C PRO A 85 8.30 -6.89 4.76
N VAL A 86 7.29 -7.76 4.86
CA VAL A 86 6.08 -7.52 5.66
C VAL A 86 6.41 -7.42 7.16
N LYS A 87 7.31 -8.27 7.71
CA LYS A 87 7.71 -8.15 9.12
C LYS A 87 8.42 -6.83 9.39
N GLN A 88 9.35 -6.41 8.52
CA GLN A 88 10.05 -5.14 8.67
C GLN A 88 9.10 -3.93 8.59
N ILE A 89 8.11 -3.96 7.69
CA ILE A 89 7.12 -2.87 7.57
C ILE A 89 6.24 -2.80 8.82
N VAL A 90 5.84 -3.94 9.39
CA VAL A 90 5.04 -4.00 10.62
C VAL A 90 5.87 -3.50 11.80
N GLU A 91 7.10 -3.97 11.97
CA GLU A 91 8.01 -3.51 13.04
C GLU A 91 8.28 -2.01 12.97
N VAL A 92 8.53 -1.47 11.76
CA VAL A 92 8.74 -0.02 11.57
C VAL A 92 7.49 0.78 11.91
N LYS A 93 6.29 0.29 11.56
CA LYS A 93 5.03 0.95 11.92
C LYS A 93 4.78 0.92 13.42
N GLU A 94 5.04 -0.21 14.09
CA GLU A 94 4.89 -0.34 15.53
C GLU A 94 5.91 0.54 16.28
N LYS A 95 7.16 0.55 15.84
CA LYS A 95 8.20 1.42 16.40
C LYS A 95 7.83 2.90 16.27
N LYS A 96 7.36 3.34 15.09
CA LYS A 96 6.87 4.73 14.89
C LYS A 96 5.67 5.05 15.79
N LYS A 97 4.75 4.11 16.00
CA LYS A 97 3.59 4.29 16.89
C LYS A 97 4.03 4.42 18.35
N LYS A 98 5.00 3.61 18.80
CA LYS A 98 5.58 3.70 20.15
C LYS A 98 6.27 5.04 20.37
N ILE A 99 7.14 5.49 19.46
CA ILE A 99 7.82 6.80 19.52
C ILE A 99 6.79 7.93 19.59
N LYS A 100 5.77 7.93 18.73
CA LYS A 100 4.72 8.95 18.77
C LYS A 100 3.97 9.00 20.10
N LYS A 101 3.77 7.85 20.76
CA LYS A 101 3.16 7.76 22.09
C LYS A 101 4.05 8.40 23.15
N VAL A 102 5.35 8.11 23.13
CA VAL A 102 6.36 8.68 24.04
C VAL A 102 6.44 10.20 23.88
N LEU A 103 6.59 10.69 22.64
CA LEU A 103 6.59 12.12 22.33
C LEU A 103 5.35 12.85 22.87
N LYS A 104 4.16 12.23 22.74
CA LYS A 104 2.92 12.84 23.26
C LYS A 104 2.91 12.90 24.80
N LYS A 105 3.45 11.87 25.46
CA LYS A 105 3.59 11.87 26.92
C LYS A 105 4.61 12.91 27.36
N TRP A 106 5.76 12.99 26.69
CA TRP A 106 6.80 13.98 26.97
C TRP A 106 6.28 15.41 26.83
N ALA A 107 5.54 15.73 25.78
CA ALA A 107 4.93 17.04 25.61
C ALA A 107 3.95 17.43 26.74
N LYS A 108 3.35 16.43 27.46
CA LYS A 108 2.53 16.70 28.66
C LYS A 108 3.41 17.05 29.86
N ILE A 109 4.54 16.39 30.01
CA ILE A 109 5.53 16.65 31.05
C ILE A 109 6.08 18.07 30.91
N GLU A 110 6.50 18.45 29.70
CA GLU A 110 6.96 19.81 29.41
C GLU A 110 5.91 20.88 29.71
N ARG A 111 4.62 20.60 29.42
CA ARG A 111 3.54 21.54 29.76
C ARG A 111 3.39 21.74 31.26
N LYS A 112 3.52 20.67 32.07
CA LYS A 112 3.52 20.76 33.53
C LYS A 112 4.68 21.62 34.03
N PHE A 113 5.89 21.38 33.50
CA PHE A 113 7.06 22.18 33.83
C PHE A 113 6.91 23.66 33.48
N ARG A 114 6.36 23.94 32.29
CA ARG A 114 6.13 25.35 31.83
C ARG A 114 5.05 26.09 32.62
N SER A 115 4.25 25.43 33.42
CA SER A 115 3.19 26.09 34.19
C SER A 115 3.73 26.99 35.32
N GLY A 116 4.97 26.84 35.71
CA GLY A 116 5.62 27.68 36.74
C GLY A 116 5.18 27.38 38.18
N VAL A 117 4.37 26.35 38.41
CA VAL A 117 3.85 26.01 39.75
C VAL A 117 4.67 24.88 40.33
N GLU A 118 5.13 25.01 41.56
CA GLU A 118 6.00 24.00 42.23
C GLU A 118 5.39 22.60 42.27
N SER A 119 4.08 22.47 42.55
CA SER A 119 3.41 21.18 42.55
C SER A 119 3.46 20.49 41.17
N ASN A 120 3.42 21.29 40.09
CA ASN A 120 3.56 20.78 38.74
C ASN A 120 5.01 20.39 38.39
N TYR A 121 6.02 21.02 39.02
CA TYR A 121 7.42 20.57 38.92
C TYR A 121 7.59 19.16 39.50
N LYS A 122 7.06 18.93 40.71
CA LYS A 122 7.08 17.61 41.34
C LYS A 122 6.39 16.56 40.46
N LEU A 123 5.21 16.88 39.94
CA LEU A 123 4.49 15.98 39.04
C LEU A 123 5.22 15.75 37.71
N ALA A 124 5.92 16.75 37.17
CA ALA A 124 6.69 16.59 35.94
C ALA A 124 7.85 15.60 36.12
N ILE A 125 8.57 15.65 37.25
CA ILE A 125 9.64 14.70 37.55
C ILE A 125 9.09 13.29 37.71
N LEU A 126 7.99 13.11 38.44
CA LEU A 126 7.35 11.81 38.65
C LEU A 126 6.88 11.20 37.32
N ASP A 127 6.24 12.01 36.48
CA ASP A 127 5.80 11.56 35.15
C ASP A 127 6.98 11.23 34.23
N ALA A 128 8.09 11.99 34.31
CA ALA A 128 9.29 11.73 33.50
C ALA A 128 9.96 10.41 33.89
N ASP A 129 10.10 10.18 35.18
CA ASP A 129 10.62 8.91 35.68
C ASP A 129 9.74 7.72 35.28
N ASN A 130 8.42 7.83 35.46
CA ASN A 130 7.49 6.79 35.05
C ASN A 130 7.55 6.51 33.52
N LEU A 131 7.71 7.55 32.71
CA LEU A 131 7.85 7.39 31.27
C LEU A 131 9.18 6.72 30.92
N TYR A 132 10.26 7.10 31.59
CA TYR A 132 11.58 6.50 31.42
C TYR A 132 11.56 5.00 31.78
N GLU A 133 10.98 4.65 32.92
CA GLU A 133 10.83 3.25 33.34
C GLU A 133 9.93 2.45 32.37
N GLU A 134 8.81 3.02 31.88
CA GLU A 134 7.94 2.37 30.86
C GLU A 134 8.75 2.03 29.59
N VAL A 135 9.59 2.95 29.14
CA VAL A 135 10.44 2.74 27.95
C VAL A 135 11.51 1.69 28.23
N LEU A 136 12.17 1.77 29.40
CA LEU A 136 13.21 0.85 29.80
C LEU A 136 12.70 -0.58 29.92
N LEU A 137 11.53 -0.78 30.53
CA LEU A 137 10.82 -2.08 30.57
C LEU A 137 10.55 -2.64 29.17
N GLY A 138 10.24 -1.77 28.23
CA GLY A 138 9.94 -2.16 26.83
C GLY A 138 11.19 -2.54 26.02
N ILE A 139 12.38 -2.09 26.40
CA ILE A 139 13.65 -2.31 25.69
C ILE A 139 14.51 -3.36 26.40
N GLY A 140 14.44 -3.41 27.73
CA GLY A 140 15.24 -4.26 28.62
C GLY A 140 16.14 -3.43 29.53
N HIS A 141 16.16 -3.75 30.82
CA HIS A 141 16.91 -3.03 31.84
C HIS A 141 18.44 -3.06 31.64
N ASP A 142 18.96 -4.06 30.92
CA ASP A 142 20.41 -4.14 30.65
C ASP A 142 20.91 -2.95 29.82
N LYS A 143 20.02 -2.33 29.00
CA LYS A 143 20.36 -1.14 28.22
C LYS A 143 20.61 0.10 29.06
N GLU A 144 20.08 0.18 30.27
CA GLU A 144 20.31 1.32 31.16
C GLU A 144 21.83 1.46 31.49
N LYS A 145 22.53 0.35 31.62
CA LYS A 145 23.99 0.34 31.97
C LYS A 145 24.87 0.89 30.84
N GLU A 146 24.35 0.90 29.61
CA GLU A 146 25.08 1.34 28.41
C GLU A 146 24.89 2.87 28.14
N LEU A 147 24.02 3.56 28.92
CA LEU A 147 23.72 4.96 28.74
C LEU A 147 24.85 5.85 29.22
N LYS A 148 25.21 6.86 28.44
CA LYS A 148 26.17 7.91 28.81
C LYS A 148 25.61 8.81 29.90
N SER A 149 24.29 9.07 29.87
CA SER A 149 23.55 9.88 30.84
C SER A 149 23.21 9.15 32.14
N LEU A 150 23.76 7.95 32.39
CA LEU A 150 23.38 7.12 33.53
C LEU A 150 23.54 7.82 34.89
N ASP A 151 24.63 8.57 35.10
CA ASP A 151 24.85 9.27 36.38
C ASP A 151 23.89 10.43 36.59
N ASP A 152 23.52 11.14 35.51
CA ASP A 152 22.51 12.20 35.55
C ASP A 152 21.12 11.64 35.87
N ILE A 153 20.76 10.50 35.26
CA ILE A 153 19.54 9.76 35.56
C ILE A 153 19.50 9.30 37.01
N ARG A 154 20.62 8.77 37.56
CA ARG A 154 20.70 8.39 38.96
C ARG A 154 20.45 9.57 39.88
N ASN A 155 21.00 10.76 39.56
CA ASN A 155 20.78 11.96 40.34
C ASN A 155 19.31 12.41 40.25
N ALA A 156 18.69 12.34 39.06
CA ALA A 156 17.25 12.64 38.89
C ALA A 156 16.36 11.64 39.68
N LYS A 157 16.72 10.34 39.71
CA LYS A 157 16.06 9.35 40.55
C LYS A 157 16.22 9.60 42.06
N LYS A 158 17.37 10.13 42.50
CA LYS A 158 17.56 10.57 43.90
C LYS A 158 16.62 11.75 44.23
N LEU A 159 16.56 12.75 43.35
CA LEU A 159 15.64 13.86 43.52
C LEU A 159 14.16 13.43 43.60
N LYS A 160 13.74 12.48 42.74
CA LYS A 160 12.42 11.84 42.86
C LYS A 160 12.18 11.26 44.25
N ARG A 161 13.14 10.55 44.85
CA ARG A 161 13.00 9.98 46.18
C ARG A 161 12.75 11.08 47.21
N TYR A 162 13.56 12.17 47.20
CA TYR A 162 13.31 13.32 48.10
C TYR A 162 11.91 13.88 47.95
N ILE A 163 11.37 13.98 46.74
CA ILE A 163 9.99 14.47 46.49
C ILE A 163 8.96 13.55 47.12
N ILE A 164 9.19 12.22 47.13
CA ILE A 164 8.27 11.23 47.67
C ILE A 164 8.38 11.14 49.20
N ASP A 165 9.61 11.17 49.72
CA ASP A 165 9.89 10.94 51.14
C ASP A 165 9.57 12.19 51.99
N ASP A 166 9.74 13.40 51.41
CA ASP A 166 9.48 14.67 52.09
C ASP A 166 8.43 15.49 51.35
N SER A 167 7.22 15.54 51.87
CA SER A 167 6.09 16.33 51.34
C SER A 167 6.41 17.84 51.39
N GLY A 168 7.24 18.31 52.31
CA GLY A 168 7.66 19.69 52.47
C GLY A 168 8.84 20.09 51.59
N PHE A 169 9.44 19.15 50.85
CA PHE A 169 10.59 19.43 50.00
C PHE A 169 10.25 20.50 48.93
N ILE A 170 10.99 21.59 48.98
CA ILE A 170 10.84 22.73 48.02
C ILE A 170 11.66 22.44 46.78
N LEU A 171 11.00 22.35 45.63
CA LEU A 171 11.64 22.07 44.35
C LEU A 171 11.81 23.32 43.52
N THR A 172 13.08 23.67 43.19
CA THR A 172 13.37 24.81 42.33
C THR A 172 13.17 24.46 40.84
N LYS A 173 12.94 25.49 40.04
CA LYS A 173 12.81 25.35 38.59
C LYS A 173 14.07 24.76 37.98
N GLU A 174 15.23 25.23 38.40
CA GLU A 174 16.56 24.81 37.90
C GLU A 174 16.81 23.32 38.18
N ALA A 175 16.53 22.87 39.41
CA ALA A 175 16.68 21.47 39.79
C ALA A 175 15.72 20.57 38.96
N THR A 176 14.51 21.07 38.70
CA THR A 176 13.55 20.37 37.86
C THR A 176 14.04 20.27 36.42
N GLU A 177 14.55 21.35 35.86
CA GLU A 177 15.06 21.40 34.49
C GLU A 177 16.23 20.45 34.27
N ILE A 178 17.21 20.44 35.21
CA ILE A 178 18.35 19.52 35.18
C ILE A 178 17.86 18.05 35.16
N SER A 179 16.91 17.72 36.05
CA SER A 179 16.38 16.35 36.14
C SER A 179 15.57 15.94 34.90
N LEU A 180 14.78 16.85 34.35
CA LEU A 180 14.04 16.59 33.10
C LEU A 180 14.98 16.40 31.92
N ASN A 181 16.05 17.20 31.84
CA ASN A 181 17.08 17.05 30.80
C ASN A 181 17.81 15.70 30.92
N ALA A 182 18.08 15.21 32.12
CA ALA A 182 18.65 13.89 32.35
C ALA A 182 17.74 12.77 31.81
N TYR A 183 16.44 12.79 32.14
CA TYR A 183 15.49 11.80 31.61
C TYR A 183 15.31 11.92 30.10
N LYS A 184 15.30 13.13 29.56
CA LYS A 184 15.19 13.37 28.13
C LYS A 184 16.39 12.78 27.39
N GLY A 185 17.61 13.09 27.87
CA GLY A 185 18.84 12.51 27.29
C GLY A 185 18.83 10.99 27.30
N GLY A 186 18.42 10.37 28.42
CA GLY A 186 18.29 8.93 28.49
C GLY A 186 17.27 8.36 27.51
N LEU A 187 16.11 9.00 27.34
CA LEU A 187 15.10 8.59 26.37
C LEU A 187 15.57 8.76 24.91
N GLU A 188 16.36 9.80 24.61
CA GLU A 188 16.99 10.02 23.30
C GLU A 188 18.05 8.94 23.02
N GLU A 189 18.91 8.62 23.98
CA GLU A 189 19.91 7.55 23.86
C GLU A 189 19.27 6.17 23.66
N LEU A 190 18.10 5.93 24.27
CA LEU A 190 17.30 4.72 24.05
C LEU A 190 16.54 4.72 22.71
N GLY A 191 16.59 5.82 21.95
CA GLY A 191 15.90 5.97 20.67
C GLY A 191 14.38 6.01 20.81
N ALA A 192 13.87 6.52 21.94
CA ALA A 192 12.45 6.64 22.25
C ALA A 192 11.89 8.06 21.99
N LEU A 193 12.77 9.07 21.94
CA LEU A 193 12.49 10.46 21.55
C LEU A 193 13.22 10.84 20.28
#